data_958f381365467d4114a36bc3fbbc1eb1
#
_entry.id   958f381365467d4114a36bc3fbbc1eb1
#
_cell.length_a   1.000
_cell.length_b   1.000
_cell.length_c   1.000
_cell.angle_alpha   90.00
_cell.angle_beta   90.00
_cell.angle_gamma   90.00
#
_symmetry.space_group_name_H-M   'P 1'
#
loop_
_entity.id
_entity.type
_entity.pdbx_description
1 polymer ?
#
loop_
_entity_poly.entity_id
_entity_poly.type
_entity_poly.pdbx_seq_one_letter_code
_entity_poly.pdbx_strand_id
1 'polypeptide(L)'
;YSSFRGAATRIERLAGGTTDIQHILHQGMSHYGATFWVGANAVIRKKALNDIVETEWVGGFEVKRFIQDRTVIEDTESSVDLTLHGWTLVNYPERLSYSATPPDFGSLIVQRRRWANGGLLILPKLRAQIRGRKLRGEFVSPIETLLRLNYMASIAWASFGLIFLLAYPYD
;
A
#
# COMPACT_ATOMS: atom_id res chain seq x y z
N TYR A 1 -10.97 -3.72 6.00
CA TYR A 1 -11.51 -5.00 5.53
C TYR A 1 -10.76 -6.16 6.20
N SER A 2 -11.27 -7.34 6.13
CA SER A 2 -10.63 -8.54 6.67
C SER A 2 -10.58 -9.66 5.64
N SER A 3 -9.88 -10.74 5.99
CA SER A 3 -9.85 -11.95 5.17
C SER A 3 -11.22 -12.63 5.11
N PHE A 4 -11.40 -13.46 4.09
CA PHE A 4 -12.62 -14.21 3.87
C PHE A 4 -12.92 -15.17 5.05
N ARG A 5 -14.13 -15.05 5.61
CA ARG A 5 -14.64 -16.01 6.59
C ARG A 5 -15.05 -17.29 5.88
N GLY A 6 -14.41 -18.37 6.08
CA GLY A 6 -14.73 -19.63 5.43
C GLY A 6 -13.61 -20.15 4.55
N ALA A 7 -12.40 -19.66 4.81
CA ALA A 7 -11.19 -20.18 4.20
C ALA A 7 -11.13 -21.72 4.33
N ALA A 8 -11.23 -22.41 3.20
CA ALA A 8 -11.29 -23.87 3.13
C ALA A 8 -9.91 -24.50 3.36
N THR A 9 -8.85 -23.85 2.87
CA THR A 9 -7.50 -24.38 2.89
C THR A 9 -6.62 -23.75 3.97
N ARG A 10 -5.51 -24.43 4.32
CA ARG A 10 -4.51 -23.85 5.23
C ARG A 10 -3.82 -22.62 4.63
N ILE A 11 -3.63 -22.60 3.32
CA ILE A 11 -3.03 -21.46 2.61
C ILE A 11 -3.93 -20.23 2.68
N GLU A 12 -5.22 -20.39 2.46
CA GLU A 12 -6.18 -19.28 2.59
C GLU A 12 -6.17 -18.70 4.01
N ARG A 13 -6.10 -19.56 5.03
CA ARG A 13 -6.01 -19.13 6.44
C ARG A 13 -4.72 -18.36 6.71
N LEU A 14 -3.58 -18.85 6.21
CA LEU A 14 -2.29 -18.17 6.34
C LEU A 14 -2.30 -16.80 5.64
N ALA A 15 -2.82 -16.75 4.42
CA ALA A 15 -2.97 -15.51 3.67
C ALA A 15 -3.92 -14.53 4.38
N GLY A 16 -5.00 -15.05 4.99
CA GLY A 16 -5.94 -14.29 5.80
C GLY A 16 -5.31 -13.65 7.02
N GLY A 17 -4.46 -14.36 7.75
CA GLY A 17 -3.73 -13.82 8.90
C GLY A 17 -2.88 -12.60 8.53
N THR A 18 -2.26 -12.60 7.35
CA THR A 18 -1.52 -11.41 6.88
C THR A 18 -2.44 -10.22 6.62
N THR A 19 -3.64 -10.45 6.10
CA THR A 19 -4.64 -9.39 5.88
C THR A 19 -5.12 -8.79 7.21
N ASP A 20 -5.29 -9.61 8.22
CA ASP A 20 -5.67 -9.17 9.57
C ASP A 20 -4.56 -8.33 10.22
N ILE A 21 -3.30 -8.75 10.10
CA ILE A 21 -2.14 -7.97 10.56
C ILE A 21 -2.08 -6.63 9.82
N GLN A 22 -2.28 -6.64 8.50
CA GLN A 22 -2.31 -5.42 7.69
C GLN A 22 -3.41 -4.45 8.15
N HIS A 23 -4.61 -4.96 8.49
CA HIS A 23 -5.70 -4.15 9.02
C HIS A 23 -5.31 -3.43 10.32
N ILE A 24 -4.69 -4.15 11.26
CA ILE A 24 -4.23 -3.58 12.54
C ILE A 24 -3.11 -2.56 12.29
N LEU A 25 -2.15 -2.88 11.41
CA LEU A 25 -1.06 -1.99 11.06
C LEU A 25 -1.57 -0.66 10.48
N HIS A 26 -2.52 -0.70 9.55
CA HIS A 26 -3.09 0.50 8.94
C HIS A 26 -3.87 1.37 9.94
N GLN A 27 -4.50 0.78 10.96
CA GLN A 27 -5.11 1.56 12.05
C GLN A 27 -4.05 2.37 12.81
N GLY A 28 -2.95 1.74 13.22
CA GLY A 28 -1.82 2.42 13.86
C GLY A 28 -1.20 3.49 12.95
N MET A 29 -1.00 3.17 11.69
CA MET A 29 -0.47 4.11 10.70
C MET A 29 -1.40 5.31 10.47
N SER A 30 -2.72 5.13 10.58
CA SER A 30 -3.70 6.23 10.49
C SER A 30 -3.50 7.26 11.57
N HIS A 31 -3.17 6.84 12.80
CA HIS A 31 -2.87 7.75 13.90
C HIS A 31 -1.70 8.69 13.59
N TYR A 32 -0.70 8.22 12.84
CA TYR A 32 0.47 8.99 12.45
C TYR A 32 0.37 9.63 11.06
N GLY A 33 -0.80 9.60 10.43
CA GLY A 33 -1.00 10.12 9.06
C GLY A 33 -0.23 9.34 7.99
N ALA A 34 0.19 8.12 8.29
CA ALA A 34 1.09 7.32 7.44
C ALA A 34 0.38 6.22 6.64
N THR A 35 -0.92 6.06 6.81
CA THR A 35 -1.66 4.96 6.19
C THR A 35 -1.81 5.12 4.67
N PHE A 36 -2.10 4.01 4.02
CA PHE A 36 -2.49 3.92 2.60
C PHE A 36 -3.92 3.39 2.53
N TRP A 37 -4.66 3.73 1.47
CA TRP A 37 -5.92 3.04 1.24
C TRP A 37 -5.64 1.64 0.67
N VAL A 38 -6.59 0.73 0.84
CA VAL A 38 -6.44 -0.67 0.46
C VAL A 38 -7.35 -0.97 -0.71
N GLY A 39 -6.79 -1.46 -1.82
CA GLY A 39 -7.45 -1.64 -3.10
C GLY A 39 -8.73 -2.47 -3.05
N ALA A 40 -8.82 -3.44 -2.13
CA ALA A 40 -10.00 -4.28 -1.99
C ALA A 40 -11.24 -3.52 -1.50
N ASN A 41 -11.06 -2.44 -0.70
CA ASN A 41 -12.17 -1.68 -0.11
C ASN A 41 -11.74 -0.29 0.30
N ALA A 42 -12.19 0.71 -0.43
CA ALA A 42 -11.96 2.10 -0.10
C ALA A 42 -13.18 2.96 -0.47
N VAL A 43 -13.43 4.00 0.31
CA VAL A 43 -14.35 5.08 -0.03
C VAL A 43 -13.52 6.34 -0.24
N ILE A 44 -13.50 6.84 -1.45
CA ILE A 44 -12.70 8.01 -1.84
C ILE A 44 -13.65 9.13 -2.25
N ARG A 45 -13.42 10.34 -1.71
CA ARG A 45 -14.19 11.51 -2.11
C ARG A 45 -13.93 11.84 -3.58
N LYS A 46 -14.99 12.08 -4.36
CA LYS A 46 -14.88 12.46 -5.78
C LYS A 46 -13.97 13.68 -5.98
N LYS A 47 -14.02 14.67 -5.07
CA LYS A 47 -13.11 15.82 -5.12
C LYS A 47 -11.64 15.39 -5.02
N ALA A 48 -11.32 14.46 -4.12
CA ALA A 48 -9.96 13.96 -3.97
C ALA A 48 -9.46 13.24 -5.24
N LEU A 49 -10.34 12.49 -5.91
CA LEU A 49 -10.01 11.89 -7.21
C LEU A 49 -9.79 12.95 -8.28
N ASN A 50 -10.60 14.01 -8.30
CA ASN A 50 -10.41 15.11 -9.25
C ASN A 50 -9.10 15.87 -9.03
N ASP A 51 -8.62 15.96 -7.78
CA ASP A 51 -7.37 16.66 -7.46
C ASP A 51 -6.13 15.89 -7.91
N ILE A 52 -6.24 14.56 -8.10
CA ILE A 52 -5.15 13.68 -8.57
C ILE A 52 -5.33 13.22 -10.01
N VAL A 53 -6.34 13.73 -10.73
CA VAL A 53 -6.62 13.32 -12.10
C VAL A 53 -5.47 13.72 -13.03
N GLU A 54 -5.03 12.77 -13.84
CA GLU A 54 -4.14 13.03 -14.97
C GLU A 54 -4.93 12.94 -16.27
N THR A 55 -4.70 13.89 -17.15
CA THR A 55 -5.34 13.92 -18.47
C THR A 55 -4.29 13.66 -19.54
N GLU A 56 -4.55 12.71 -20.39
CA GLU A 56 -3.70 12.40 -21.54
C GLU A 56 -4.53 12.30 -22.83
N TRP A 57 -3.89 12.52 -23.96
CA TRP A 57 -4.52 12.38 -25.27
C TRP A 57 -4.07 11.05 -25.89
N VAL A 58 -5.03 10.16 -26.13
CA VAL A 58 -4.79 8.84 -26.72
C VAL A 58 -5.64 8.72 -27.97
N GLY A 59 -4.99 8.55 -29.12
CA GLY A 59 -5.72 8.38 -30.40
C GLY A 59 -6.66 9.54 -30.78
N GLY A 60 -6.37 10.77 -30.31
CA GLY A 60 -7.21 11.95 -30.55
C GLY A 60 -8.33 12.16 -29.53
N PHE A 61 -8.42 11.32 -28.51
CA PHE A 61 -9.40 11.43 -27.42
C PHE A 61 -8.76 11.85 -26.10
N GLU A 62 -9.47 12.71 -25.36
CA GLU A 62 -9.09 13.07 -23.99
C GLU A 62 -9.43 11.89 -23.04
N VAL A 63 -8.41 11.33 -22.40
CA VAL A 63 -8.55 10.25 -21.42
C VAL A 63 -8.20 10.78 -20.04
N LYS A 64 -9.12 10.68 -19.10
CA LYS A 64 -8.93 11.08 -17.69
C LYS A 64 -8.65 9.86 -16.83
N ARG A 65 -7.48 9.83 -16.22
CA ARG A 65 -7.05 8.79 -15.30
C ARG A 65 -7.13 9.29 -13.87
N PHE A 66 -8.05 8.75 -13.08
CA PHE A 66 -8.27 9.16 -11.69
C PHE A 66 -7.43 8.36 -10.70
N ILE A 67 -7.11 7.14 -11.02
CA ILE A 67 -6.25 6.25 -10.24
C ILE A 67 -5.12 5.78 -11.14
N GLN A 68 -3.90 5.86 -10.64
CA GLN A 68 -2.72 5.47 -11.41
C GLN A 68 -2.69 3.96 -11.61
N ASP A 69 -2.33 3.53 -12.82
CA ASP A 69 -2.19 2.14 -13.22
C ASP A 69 -0.77 1.78 -13.67
N ARG A 70 0.19 2.66 -13.37
CA ARG A 70 1.61 2.49 -13.76
C ARG A 70 2.32 1.43 -12.95
N THR A 71 1.82 1.17 -11.75
CA THR A 71 2.35 0.13 -10.88
C THR A 71 1.31 -0.94 -10.62
N VAL A 72 1.74 -2.08 -10.12
CA VAL A 72 0.87 -3.21 -9.80
C VAL A 72 0.17 -3.06 -8.43
N ILE A 73 0.35 -1.93 -7.75
CA ILE A 73 -0.27 -1.57 -6.48
C ILE A 73 -0.76 -0.11 -6.54
N GLU A 74 -1.78 0.09 -7.36
CA GLU A 74 -2.42 1.37 -7.65
C GLU A 74 -2.93 2.10 -6.41
N ASP A 75 -3.36 1.35 -5.41
CA ASP A 75 -3.83 1.84 -4.12
C ASP A 75 -2.72 2.58 -3.35
N THR A 76 -1.57 1.96 -3.22
CA THR A 76 -0.41 2.57 -2.56
C THR A 76 0.11 3.77 -3.35
N GLU A 77 0.17 3.68 -4.67
CA GLU A 77 0.62 4.78 -5.52
C GLU A 77 -0.29 5.99 -5.42
N SER A 78 -1.60 5.80 -5.61
CA SER A 78 -2.59 6.88 -5.51
C SER A 78 -2.68 7.46 -4.10
N SER A 79 -2.39 6.67 -3.06
CA SER A 79 -2.30 7.18 -1.67
C SER A 79 -1.19 8.23 -1.53
N VAL A 80 -0.07 8.05 -2.22
CA VAL A 80 1.03 9.04 -2.25
C VAL A 80 0.55 10.33 -2.92
N ASP A 81 -0.19 10.24 -4.04
CA ASP A 81 -0.73 11.40 -4.74
C ASP A 81 -1.78 12.15 -3.90
N LEU A 82 -2.72 11.42 -3.30
CA LEU A 82 -3.72 12.01 -2.42
C LEU A 82 -3.07 12.79 -1.27
N THR A 83 -2.07 12.20 -0.64
CA THR A 83 -1.36 12.85 0.48
C THR A 83 -0.56 14.07 0.01
N LEU A 84 0.00 14.05 -1.20
CA LEU A 84 0.69 15.21 -1.79
C LEU A 84 -0.27 16.39 -1.97
N HIS A 85 -1.53 16.14 -2.26
CA HIS A 85 -2.60 17.14 -2.39
C HIS A 85 -3.28 17.49 -1.05
N GLY A 86 -2.71 17.06 0.09
CA GLY A 86 -3.19 17.39 1.43
C GLY A 86 -4.38 16.55 1.91
N TRP A 87 -4.74 15.50 1.22
CA TRP A 87 -5.80 14.60 1.66
C TRP A 87 -5.32 13.67 2.77
N THR A 88 -6.13 13.52 3.80
CA THR A 88 -5.89 12.58 4.89
C THR A 88 -6.56 11.25 4.59
N LEU A 89 -5.80 10.17 4.78
CA LEU A 89 -6.28 8.81 4.68
C LEU A 89 -6.49 8.24 6.08
N VAL A 90 -7.60 7.51 6.25
CA VAL A 90 -7.94 6.88 7.53
C VAL A 90 -8.36 5.44 7.26
N ASN A 91 -7.82 4.51 8.00
CA ASN A 91 -8.30 3.13 8.02
C ASN A 91 -9.41 3.03 9.06
N TYR A 92 -10.63 2.71 8.61
CA TYR A 92 -11.77 2.58 9.49
C TYR A 92 -11.62 1.34 10.40
N PRO A 93 -11.85 1.47 11.71
CA PRO A 93 -11.51 0.41 12.67
C PRO A 93 -12.40 -0.82 12.58
N GLU A 94 -13.63 -0.68 12.10
CA GLU A 94 -14.54 -1.80 11.96
C GLU A 94 -14.31 -2.55 10.63
N ARG A 95 -14.54 -3.86 10.67
CA ARG A 95 -14.43 -4.73 9.50
C ARG A 95 -15.74 -4.71 8.72
N LEU A 96 -15.84 -3.80 7.76
CA LEU A 96 -17.07 -3.61 6.97
C LEU A 96 -17.19 -4.58 5.78
N SER A 97 -16.12 -5.26 5.41
CA SER A 97 -16.11 -6.16 4.26
C SER A 97 -15.11 -7.29 4.41
N TYR A 98 -15.32 -8.34 3.66
CA TYR A 98 -14.47 -9.52 3.61
C TYR A 98 -14.02 -9.75 2.17
N SER A 99 -12.75 -10.06 1.99
CA SER A 99 -12.14 -10.37 0.70
C SER A 99 -11.64 -11.80 0.66
N ALA A 100 -11.71 -12.42 -0.49
CA ALA A 100 -11.09 -13.71 -0.72
C ALA A 100 -9.55 -13.61 -0.62
N THR A 101 -8.94 -14.70 -0.19
CA THR A 101 -7.49 -14.84 -0.10
C THR A 101 -7.00 -15.82 -1.18
N PRO A 102 -5.71 -15.82 -1.53
CA PRO A 102 -5.16 -16.78 -2.47
C PRO A 102 -5.46 -18.22 -2.06
N PRO A 103 -6.03 -19.04 -2.96
CA PRO A 103 -6.47 -20.40 -2.63
C PRO A 103 -5.32 -21.42 -2.55
N ASP A 104 -4.19 -21.12 -3.18
CA ASP A 104 -3.04 -22.00 -3.29
C ASP A 104 -1.71 -21.23 -3.10
N PHE A 105 -0.64 -21.99 -2.91
CA PHE A 105 0.69 -21.43 -2.66
C PHE A 105 1.24 -20.61 -3.84
N GLY A 106 1.00 -21.06 -5.07
CA GLY A 106 1.44 -20.35 -6.28
C GLY A 106 0.81 -18.96 -6.36
N SER A 107 -0.50 -18.86 -6.19
CA SER A 107 -1.25 -17.62 -6.16
C SER A 107 -0.78 -16.70 -5.02
N LEU A 108 -0.47 -17.26 -3.85
CA LEU A 108 0.08 -16.51 -2.72
C LEU A 108 1.44 -15.90 -3.06
N ILE A 109 2.35 -16.65 -3.67
CA ILE A 109 3.66 -16.15 -4.10
C ILE A 109 3.53 -15.04 -5.14
N VAL A 110 2.64 -15.20 -6.13
CA VAL A 110 2.37 -14.16 -7.13
C VAL A 110 1.90 -12.88 -6.47
N GLN A 111 0.96 -12.96 -5.54
CA GLN A 111 0.45 -11.80 -4.79
C GLN A 111 1.58 -11.10 -4.00
N ARG A 112 2.39 -11.86 -3.26
CA ARG A 112 3.50 -11.30 -2.45
C ARG A 112 4.57 -10.65 -3.32
N ARG A 113 4.89 -11.27 -4.46
CA ARG A 113 5.82 -10.70 -5.43
C ARG A 113 5.31 -9.36 -5.99
N ARG A 114 4.02 -9.27 -6.31
CA ARG A 114 3.40 -8.00 -6.75
C ARG A 114 3.56 -6.91 -5.69
N TRP A 115 3.25 -7.21 -4.44
CA TRP A 115 3.34 -6.24 -3.35
C TRP A 115 4.78 -5.80 -3.09
N ALA A 116 5.73 -6.75 -3.07
CA ALA A 116 7.15 -6.43 -2.87
C ALA A 116 7.68 -5.52 -3.98
N ASN A 117 7.46 -5.91 -5.24
CA ASN A 117 7.94 -5.13 -6.39
C ASN A 117 7.26 -3.76 -6.46
N GLY A 118 5.93 -3.72 -6.30
CA GLY A 118 5.17 -2.48 -6.32
C GLY A 118 5.62 -1.50 -5.23
N GLY A 119 5.82 -1.98 -4.00
CA GLY A 119 6.33 -1.16 -2.90
C GLY A 119 7.68 -0.51 -3.22
N LEU A 120 8.61 -1.28 -3.75
CA LEU A 120 9.93 -0.77 -4.12
C LEU A 120 9.86 0.23 -5.29
N LEU A 121 9.02 -0.01 -6.28
CA LEU A 121 8.85 0.88 -7.44
C LEU A 121 8.26 2.25 -7.05
N ILE A 122 7.48 2.32 -5.98
CA ILE A 122 6.87 3.59 -5.51
C ILE A 122 7.82 4.40 -4.61
N LEU A 123 8.89 3.82 -4.07
CA LEU A 123 9.82 4.52 -3.18
C LEU A 123 10.36 5.85 -3.75
N PRO A 124 10.76 5.97 -5.04
CA PRO A 124 11.17 7.25 -5.61
C PRO A 124 10.06 8.30 -5.57
N LYS A 125 8.82 7.91 -5.86
CA LYS A 125 7.65 8.79 -5.82
C LYS A 125 7.37 9.26 -4.39
N LEU A 126 7.46 8.39 -3.39
CA LEU A 126 7.33 8.77 -1.98
C LEU A 126 8.41 9.78 -1.57
N ARG A 127 9.67 9.58 -1.98
CA ARG A 127 10.76 10.53 -1.72
C ARG A 127 10.49 11.89 -2.34
N ALA A 128 10.02 11.91 -3.59
CA ALA A 128 9.64 13.14 -4.29
C ALA A 128 8.49 13.87 -3.58
N GLN A 129 7.48 13.13 -3.13
CA GLN A 129 6.36 13.65 -2.35
C GLN A 129 6.83 14.30 -1.03
N ILE A 130 7.66 13.61 -0.25
CA ILE A 130 8.21 14.13 1.01
C ILE A 130 9.00 15.41 0.75
N ARG A 131 9.85 15.41 -0.29
CA ARG A 131 10.63 16.59 -0.68
C ARG A 131 9.72 17.75 -1.10
N GLY A 132 8.69 17.50 -1.89
CA GLY A 132 7.72 18.51 -2.34
C GLY A 132 6.98 19.15 -1.17
N ARG A 133 6.53 18.35 -0.19
CA ARG A 133 5.89 18.86 1.02
C ARG A 133 6.83 19.75 1.84
N LYS A 134 8.08 19.32 2.05
CA LYS A 134 9.09 20.12 2.75
C LYS A 134 9.39 21.44 2.03
N LEU A 135 9.45 21.46 0.72
CA LEU A 135 9.68 22.69 -0.07
C LEU A 135 8.50 23.68 0.03
N ARG A 136 7.29 23.19 0.30
CA ARG A 136 6.12 24.05 0.60
C ARG A 136 6.06 24.50 2.06
N GLY A 137 7.05 24.16 2.88
CA GLY A 137 7.09 24.49 4.31
C GLY A 137 6.19 23.61 5.19
N GLU A 138 5.69 22.49 4.66
CA GLU A 138 4.89 21.55 5.43
C GLU A 138 5.77 20.73 6.38
N PHE A 139 5.29 20.53 7.60
CA PHE A 139 5.94 19.61 8.53
C PHE A 139 5.65 18.16 8.10
N VAL A 140 6.70 17.41 7.81
CA VAL A 140 6.62 15.97 7.55
C VAL A 140 7.24 15.23 8.73
N SER A 141 6.41 14.53 9.50
CA SER A 141 6.85 13.77 10.67
C SER A 141 7.88 12.69 10.28
N PRO A 142 9.00 12.58 11.03
CA PRO A 142 9.93 11.46 10.86
C PRO A 142 9.25 10.10 11.05
N ILE A 143 8.30 10.00 11.98
CA ILE A 143 7.52 8.76 12.23
C ILE A 143 6.65 8.42 11.02
N GLU A 144 5.94 9.39 10.45
CA GLU A 144 5.19 9.20 9.18
C GLU A 144 6.10 8.62 8.10
N THR A 145 7.24 9.25 7.90
CA THR A 145 8.22 8.84 6.89
C THR A 145 8.72 7.41 7.13
N LEU A 146 9.11 7.10 8.36
CA LEU A 146 9.61 5.78 8.74
C LEU A 146 8.56 4.68 8.53
N LEU A 147 7.33 4.93 8.98
CA LEU A 147 6.22 3.97 8.83
C LEU A 147 5.90 3.69 7.36
N ARG A 148 5.85 4.73 6.52
CA ARG A 148 5.61 4.58 5.09
C ARG A 148 6.74 3.82 4.39
N LEU A 149 8.00 4.16 4.68
CA LEU A 149 9.16 3.45 4.13
C LEU A 149 9.18 1.98 4.58
N ASN A 150 8.95 1.74 5.87
CA ASN A 150 8.90 0.37 6.40
C ASN A 150 7.79 -0.44 5.75
N TYR A 151 6.59 0.12 5.58
CA TYR A 151 5.48 -0.57 4.93
C TYR A 151 5.83 -0.98 3.50
N MET A 152 6.33 -0.06 2.69
CA MET A 152 6.67 -0.31 1.29
C MET A 152 7.84 -1.29 1.12
N ALA A 153 8.82 -1.26 2.01
CA ALA A 153 10.00 -2.11 1.93
C ALA A 153 9.91 -3.37 2.81
N SER A 154 8.80 -3.59 3.52
CA SER A 154 8.68 -4.64 4.55
C SER A 154 9.04 -6.04 4.06
N ILE A 155 8.53 -6.45 2.89
CA ILE A 155 8.81 -7.77 2.31
C ILE A 155 10.28 -7.87 1.91
N ALA A 156 10.86 -6.81 1.34
CA ALA A 156 12.28 -6.78 0.97
C ALA A 156 13.18 -6.89 2.20
N TRP A 157 12.90 -6.11 3.26
CA TRP A 157 13.64 -6.17 4.52
C TRP A 157 13.54 -7.55 5.18
N ALA A 158 12.33 -8.12 5.24
CA ALA A 158 12.11 -9.45 5.80
C ALA A 158 12.87 -10.53 5.02
N SER A 159 12.84 -10.47 3.69
CA SER A 159 13.56 -11.41 2.82
C SER A 159 15.08 -11.28 2.98
N PHE A 160 15.60 -10.05 3.00
CA PHE A 160 17.02 -9.78 3.20
C PHE A 160 17.50 -10.27 4.57
N GLY A 161 16.73 -9.94 5.62
CA GLY A 161 17.02 -10.40 6.99
C GLY A 161 17.04 -11.92 7.10
N LEU A 162 16.09 -12.60 6.45
CA LEU A 162 16.05 -14.06 6.43
C LEU A 162 17.26 -14.66 5.71
N ILE A 163 17.63 -14.13 4.55
CA ILE A 163 18.83 -14.57 3.82
C ILE A 163 20.08 -14.36 4.68
N PHE A 164 20.20 -13.20 5.32
CA PHE A 164 21.32 -12.90 6.21
C PHE A 164 21.41 -13.91 7.37
N LEU A 165 20.28 -14.17 8.04
CA LEU A 165 20.24 -15.14 9.15
C LEU A 165 20.58 -16.56 8.70
N LEU A 166 20.14 -16.98 7.52
CA LEU A 166 20.44 -18.33 6.99
C LEU A 166 21.88 -18.47 6.46
N ALA A 167 22.46 -17.37 5.98
CA ALA A 167 23.83 -17.37 5.47
C ALA A 167 24.90 -17.11 6.54
N TYR A 168 24.50 -16.62 7.73
CA TYR A 168 25.42 -16.34 8.81
C TYR A 168 25.86 -17.65 9.48
N PRO A 169 27.17 -17.97 9.52
CA PRO A 169 27.63 -19.17 10.20
C PRO A 169 27.37 -19.04 11.70
N TYR A 170 26.62 -19.96 12.24
CA TYR A 170 26.51 -20.16 13.70
C TYR A 170 27.67 -21.06 14.10
N ASP A 171 28.67 -20.46 14.71
CA ASP A 171 29.74 -21.20 15.41
C ASP A 171 29.25 -21.69 16.77
#